data_d3648f246a0b65d4659a9ccf344c1005
#
_entry.id   d3648f246a0b65d4659a9ccf344c1005
#
_cell.length_a   1.000
_cell.length_b   1.000
_cell.length_c   1.000
_cell.angle_alpha   90.00
_cell.angle_beta   90.00
_cell.angle_gamma   90.00
#
_symmetry.space_group_name_H-M   'P 1'
#
loop_
_entity.id
_entity.type
_entity.pdbx_description
1 polymer ?
#
loop_
_entity_poly.entity_id
_entity_poly.type
_entity_poly.pdbx_seq_one_letter_code
_entity_poly.pdbx_strand_id
1 'polypeptide(L)'
;PILYRLMTNEAFVNADLDTGLIEKNQETLFPPTQAASTKSLAYVAASYLAKHGLKNSLTAKNIPVGYRDPWDSSDYWRLRQGEGTTITVEDDNNEYLLQVNQRSTDQWTLTLAGTEHEFAWESRTFANNGQDSYEIKLELDGMLSQGKVVLTGEEIYLYTQDGQTRLRLPDTLAHAGEGDDVGGGGLTAPMPGKVINILVKVDDKVEPGDVLLVMEAMKMEHSITAATGGIVKEIFFAVGDQVAEG
;
A
#
# COMPACT_ATOMS: atom_id res chain seq x y z
N PRO A 1 -7.57 -1.48 22.05
CA PRO A 1 -8.91 -2.02 21.73
C PRO A 1 -9.27 -3.24 22.57
N ILE A 2 -8.49 -4.33 22.56
CA ILE A 2 -8.80 -5.58 23.28
C ILE A 2 -8.93 -5.34 24.79
N LEU A 3 -7.99 -4.64 25.41
CA LEU A 3 -8.03 -4.33 26.84
C LEU A 3 -9.26 -3.51 27.21
N TYR A 4 -9.65 -2.52 26.41
CA TYR A 4 -10.86 -1.75 26.64
C TYR A 4 -12.10 -2.64 26.57
N ARG A 5 -12.23 -3.49 25.54
CA ARG A 5 -13.35 -4.44 25.39
C ARG A 5 -13.40 -5.45 26.54
N LEU A 6 -12.23 -5.91 26.99
CA LEU A 6 -12.14 -6.81 28.13
C LEU A 6 -12.63 -6.13 29.40
N MET A 7 -12.19 -4.90 29.68
CA MET A 7 -12.58 -4.17 30.89
C MET A 7 -14.05 -3.71 30.88
N THR A 8 -14.66 -3.56 29.70
CA THR A 8 -16.09 -3.23 29.55
C THR A 8 -16.99 -4.45 29.40
N ASN A 9 -16.43 -5.66 29.35
CA ASN A 9 -17.19 -6.89 29.28
C ASN A 9 -17.96 -7.12 30.59
N GLU A 10 -19.20 -7.54 30.48
CA GLU A 10 -20.10 -7.74 31.63
C GLU A 10 -19.53 -8.68 32.71
N ALA A 11 -18.92 -9.77 32.27
CA ALA A 11 -18.29 -10.71 33.18
C ALA A 11 -17.11 -10.10 33.94
N PHE A 12 -16.33 -9.24 33.28
CA PHE A 12 -15.23 -8.52 33.93
C PHE A 12 -15.73 -7.48 34.93
N VAL A 13 -16.77 -6.71 34.57
CA VAL A 13 -17.39 -5.72 35.42
C VAL A 13 -18.01 -6.33 36.66
N ASN A 14 -18.64 -7.51 36.52
CA ASN A 14 -19.27 -8.23 37.61
C ASN A 14 -18.31 -9.11 38.44
N ALA A 15 -16.98 -9.07 38.11
CA ALA A 15 -15.95 -9.89 38.76
C ALA A 15 -16.19 -11.41 38.63
N ASP A 16 -16.92 -11.85 37.63
CA ASP A 16 -17.08 -13.24 37.25
C ASP A 16 -15.94 -13.66 36.31
N LEU A 17 -14.75 -13.81 36.91
CA LEU A 17 -13.50 -14.06 36.21
C LEU A 17 -13.13 -15.53 36.29
N ASP A 18 -13.16 -16.21 35.16
CA ASP A 18 -12.62 -17.56 35.00
C ASP A 18 -11.55 -17.61 33.91
N THR A 19 -10.81 -18.73 33.86
CA THR A 19 -9.75 -18.94 32.87
C THR A 19 -10.29 -19.03 31.43
N GLY A 20 -11.60 -19.31 31.25
CA GLY A 20 -12.30 -19.39 29.98
C GLY A 20 -12.97 -18.08 29.54
N LEU A 21 -12.76 -16.96 30.26
CA LEU A 21 -13.40 -15.68 29.98
C LEU A 21 -13.18 -15.23 28.52
N ILE A 22 -11.98 -15.37 28.03
CA ILE A 22 -11.61 -14.96 26.66
C ILE A 22 -12.29 -15.87 25.65
N GLU A 23 -12.27 -17.18 25.86
CA GLU A 23 -12.88 -18.16 24.95
C GLU A 23 -14.40 -18.00 24.88
N LYS A 24 -15.04 -17.79 26.04
CA LYS A 24 -16.50 -17.59 26.14
C LYS A 24 -16.99 -16.30 25.48
N ASN A 25 -16.14 -15.28 25.45
CA ASN A 25 -16.49 -13.95 24.94
C ASN A 25 -15.71 -13.61 23.66
N GLN A 26 -15.26 -14.59 22.90
CA GLN A 26 -14.42 -14.41 21.73
C GLN A 26 -15.07 -13.48 20.69
N GLU A 27 -16.37 -13.62 20.42
CA GLU A 27 -17.07 -12.78 19.46
C GLU A 27 -17.16 -11.31 19.87
N THR A 28 -17.29 -11.02 21.16
CA THR A 28 -17.35 -9.65 21.69
C THR A 28 -15.98 -9.02 21.84
N LEU A 29 -14.98 -9.83 22.19
CA LEU A 29 -13.59 -9.35 22.35
C LEU A 29 -12.88 -9.20 21.01
N PHE A 30 -13.18 -10.08 20.05
CA PHE A 30 -12.59 -10.10 18.70
C PHE A 30 -13.69 -10.07 17.63
N PRO A 31 -14.44 -8.96 17.52
CA PRO A 31 -15.44 -8.87 16.46
C PRO A 31 -14.76 -9.00 15.09
N PRO A 32 -15.45 -9.56 14.09
CA PRO A 32 -14.93 -9.67 12.74
C PRO A 32 -14.50 -8.30 12.21
N THR A 33 -13.44 -8.29 11.43
CA THR A 33 -12.94 -7.07 10.79
C THR A 33 -14.06 -6.50 9.91
N GLN A 34 -14.47 -5.26 10.21
CA GLN A 34 -15.46 -4.57 9.38
C GLN A 34 -14.75 -3.98 8.16
N ALA A 35 -15.46 -3.96 7.04
CA ALA A 35 -15.00 -3.30 5.82
C ALA A 35 -14.60 -1.85 6.11
N ALA A 36 -13.57 -1.36 5.42
CA ALA A 36 -13.07 -0.01 5.61
C ALA A 36 -14.16 1.03 5.30
N SER A 37 -14.42 1.93 6.24
CA SER A 37 -15.38 3.02 6.01
C SER A 37 -14.79 4.06 5.07
N THR A 38 -15.66 4.81 4.36
CA THR A 38 -15.25 5.97 3.53
C THR A 38 -14.37 6.94 4.32
N LYS A 39 -14.70 7.16 5.59
CA LYS A 39 -13.92 7.99 6.51
C LYS A 39 -12.51 7.43 6.74
N SER A 40 -12.37 6.13 6.96
CA SER A 40 -11.07 5.47 7.13
C SER A 40 -10.22 5.59 5.86
N LEU A 41 -10.82 5.41 4.70
CA LEU A 41 -10.15 5.55 3.41
C LEU A 41 -9.73 7.00 3.13
N ALA A 42 -10.54 7.99 3.53
CA ALA A 42 -10.17 9.41 3.43
C ALA A 42 -8.98 9.78 4.33
N TYR A 43 -8.85 9.18 5.53
CA TYR A 43 -7.63 9.32 6.36
C TYR A 43 -6.39 8.76 5.69
N VAL A 44 -6.52 7.60 5.01
CA VAL A 44 -5.41 7.03 4.24
C VAL A 44 -5.01 7.95 3.10
N ALA A 45 -5.97 8.45 2.33
CA ALA A 45 -5.72 9.42 1.26
C ALA A 45 -5.00 10.67 1.79
N ALA A 46 -5.47 11.27 2.89
CA ALA A 46 -4.85 12.43 3.52
C ALA A 46 -3.41 12.14 4.00
N SER A 47 -3.16 10.96 4.60
CA SER A 47 -1.82 10.56 5.04
C SER A 47 -0.85 10.34 3.87
N TYR A 48 -1.34 9.74 2.78
CA TYR A 48 -0.58 9.57 1.54
C TYR A 48 -0.18 10.92 0.95
N LEU A 49 -1.12 11.85 0.84
CA LEU A 49 -0.85 13.19 0.32
C LEU A 49 0.13 13.96 1.23
N ALA A 50 -0.02 13.85 2.54
CA ALA A 50 0.90 14.46 3.52
C ALA A 50 2.32 13.89 3.40
N LYS A 51 2.48 12.57 3.24
CA LYS A 51 3.77 11.90 3.03
C LYS A 51 4.48 12.41 1.77
N HIS A 52 3.74 12.70 0.71
CA HIS A 52 4.28 13.22 -0.55
C HIS A 52 4.44 14.74 -0.57
N GLY A 53 4.42 15.39 0.59
CA GLY A 53 4.76 16.81 0.75
C GLY A 53 3.64 17.79 0.39
N LEU A 54 2.41 17.30 0.21
CA LEU A 54 1.28 18.19 0.01
C LEU A 54 0.92 18.90 1.29
N LYS A 55 0.78 20.22 1.20
CA LYS A 55 0.50 21.08 2.35
C LYS A 55 -0.95 20.92 2.82
N ASN A 56 -1.14 21.14 4.11
CA ASN A 56 -2.42 21.10 4.80
C ASN A 56 -3.47 21.97 4.10
N SER A 57 -4.55 21.37 3.63
CA SER A 57 -5.59 22.09 2.89
C SER A 57 -6.47 22.96 3.78
N LEU A 58 -6.68 22.59 5.06
CA LEU A 58 -7.47 23.37 6.02
C LEU A 58 -6.80 24.68 6.42
N THR A 59 -5.46 24.71 6.48
CA THR A 59 -4.70 25.93 6.81
C THR A 59 -4.46 26.82 5.60
N ALA A 60 -4.55 26.29 4.40
CA ALA A 60 -4.35 27.02 3.16
C ALA A 60 -5.41 28.14 2.93
N LYS A 61 -6.59 28.00 3.50
CA LYS A 61 -7.68 29.00 3.46
C LYS A 61 -7.29 30.39 4.02
N ASN A 62 -6.22 30.46 4.82
CA ASN A 62 -5.78 31.69 5.50
C ASN A 62 -4.51 32.32 4.92
N ILE A 63 -3.95 31.77 3.84
CA ILE A 63 -2.75 32.32 3.20
C ILE A 63 -3.21 33.31 2.10
N PRO A 64 -2.82 34.60 2.17
CA PRO A 64 -3.16 35.57 1.13
C PRO A 64 -2.66 35.11 -0.24
N VAL A 65 -3.55 35.19 -1.24
CA VAL A 65 -3.22 34.92 -2.64
C VAL A 65 -2.15 35.94 -3.08
N GLY A 66 -0.91 35.50 -3.25
CA GLY A 66 0.21 36.37 -3.64
C GLY A 66 1.52 36.13 -2.88
N TYR A 67 1.48 35.34 -1.81
CA TYR A 67 2.67 34.98 -1.01
C TYR A 67 3.13 33.52 -1.25
N ARG A 68 2.71 32.90 -2.34
CA ARG A 68 3.18 31.54 -2.68
C ARG A 68 4.38 31.65 -3.61
N ASP A 69 5.48 31.06 -3.18
CA ASP A 69 6.60 30.80 -4.07
C ASP A 69 6.12 29.82 -5.16
N PRO A 70 6.20 30.18 -6.46
CA PRO A 70 5.84 29.29 -7.55
C PRO A 70 6.58 27.94 -7.52
N TRP A 71 7.78 27.91 -6.87
CA TRP A 71 8.60 26.71 -6.73
C TRP A 71 8.25 25.87 -5.51
N ASP A 72 7.39 26.37 -4.62
CA ASP A 72 6.89 25.68 -3.42
C ASP A 72 5.53 24.98 -3.68
N SER A 73 5.02 25.09 -4.90
CA SER A 73 3.82 24.38 -5.34
C SER A 73 4.20 22.99 -5.83
N SER A 74 4.04 21.99 -4.96
CA SER A 74 4.02 20.57 -5.36
C SER A 74 2.63 20.24 -5.91
N ASP A 75 2.25 20.91 -6.99
CA ASP A 75 0.95 20.81 -7.62
C ASP A 75 0.91 19.67 -8.64
N TYR A 76 1.53 18.52 -8.37
CA TYR A 76 1.53 17.36 -9.27
C TYR A 76 1.41 17.73 -10.76
N TRP A 77 2.21 18.72 -11.19
CA TRP A 77 2.21 19.13 -12.58
C TRP A 77 2.55 17.92 -13.45
N ARG A 78 1.55 17.37 -14.09
CA ARG A 78 1.67 16.32 -15.09
C ARG A 78 1.28 16.90 -16.43
N LEU A 79 1.88 16.40 -17.51
CA LEU A 79 1.58 16.79 -18.89
C LEU A 79 0.09 16.62 -19.27
N ARG A 80 -0.69 15.85 -18.48
CA ARG A 80 -2.14 15.73 -18.58
C ARG A 80 -2.79 16.33 -17.33
N GLN A 81 -3.33 17.54 -17.47
CA GLN A 81 -4.26 18.09 -16.48
C GLN A 81 -5.54 17.27 -16.53
N GLY A 82 -5.93 16.68 -15.39
CA GLY A 82 -7.24 16.06 -15.23
C GLY A 82 -7.27 14.64 -14.69
N GLU A 83 -6.15 13.92 -14.65
CA GLU A 83 -6.09 12.61 -13.99
C GLU A 83 -5.52 12.79 -12.59
N GLY A 84 -6.38 12.62 -11.58
CA GLY A 84 -6.01 12.64 -10.18
C GLY A 84 -5.05 11.51 -9.82
N THR A 85 -4.59 11.50 -8.59
CA THR A 85 -3.79 10.41 -8.05
C THR A 85 -4.70 9.23 -7.71
N THR A 86 -4.38 8.06 -8.24
CA THR A 86 -5.04 6.81 -7.86
C THR A 86 -4.23 6.15 -6.77
N ILE A 87 -4.90 5.76 -5.69
CA ILE A 87 -4.32 5.09 -4.52
C ILE A 87 -5.08 3.78 -4.34
N THR A 88 -4.37 2.66 -4.38
CA THR A 88 -4.93 1.36 -4.04
C THR A 88 -4.75 1.12 -2.55
N VAL A 89 -5.82 0.75 -1.87
CA VAL A 89 -5.84 0.44 -0.43
C VAL A 89 -6.54 -0.89 -0.24
N GLU A 90 -5.98 -1.75 0.59
CA GLU A 90 -6.51 -3.06 0.91
C GLU A 90 -6.91 -3.14 2.38
N ASP A 91 -8.01 -3.83 2.67
CA ASP A 91 -8.28 -4.41 3.99
C ASP A 91 -8.15 -5.93 3.90
N ASP A 92 -8.44 -6.66 5.00
CA ASP A 92 -8.29 -8.12 5.05
C ASP A 92 -9.13 -8.85 3.99
N ASN A 93 -10.17 -8.24 3.41
CA ASN A 93 -11.14 -8.89 2.51
C ASN A 93 -11.39 -8.14 1.20
N ASN A 94 -11.05 -6.85 1.12
CA ASN A 94 -11.43 -6.00 0.00
C ASN A 94 -10.27 -5.11 -0.45
N GLU A 95 -10.29 -4.80 -1.74
CA GLU A 95 -9.44 -3.81 -2.37
C GLU A 95 -10.27 -2.56 -2.72
N TYR A 96 -9.74 -1.38 -2.43
CA TYR A 96 -10.37 -0.09 -2.68
C TYR A 96 -9.49 0.75 -3.60
N LEU A 97 -10.07 1.21 -4.68
CA LEU A 97 -9.43 2.14 -5.60
C LEU A 97 -9.92 3.55 -5.29
N LEU A 98 -9.03 4.37 -4.76
CA LEU A 98 -9.28 5.76 -4.40
C LEU A 98 -8.76 6.66 -5.51
N GLN A 99 -9.61 7.48 -6.09
CA GLN A 99 -9.18 8.54 -7.01
C GLN A 99 -9.23 9.88 -6.27
N VAL A 100 -8.08 10.52 -6.13
CA VAL A 100 -7.95 11.79 -5.42
C VAL A 100 -7.62 12.88 -6.41
N ASN A 101 -8.50 13.88 -6.50
CA ASN A 101 -8.35 15.01 -7.42
C ASN A 101 -8.29 16.32 -6.63
N GLN A 102 -7.41 17.22 -7.05
CA GLN A 102 -7.39 18.57 -6.55
C GLN A 102 -8.24 19.47 -7.46
N ARG A 103 -9.34 20.05 -6.95
CA ARG A 103 -10.18 20.98 -7.69
C ARG A 103 -9.67 22.42 -7.60
N SER A 104 -9.17 22.80 -6.44
CA SER A 104 -8.55 24.10 -6.21
C SER A 104 -7.49 23.95 -5.14
N THR A 105 -6.81 25.03 -4.80
CA THR A 105 -5.76 25.05 -3.77
C THR A 105 -6.20 24.45 -2.44
N ASP A 106 -7.49 24.56 -2.11
CA ASP A 106 -8.06 24.22 -0.81
C ASP A 106 -9.15 23.14 -0.89
N GLN A 107 -9.52 22.71 -2.10
CA GLN A 107 -10.59 21.75 -2.33
C GLN A 107 -10.06 20.51 -3.01
N TRP A 108 -10.29 19.40 -2.37
CA TRP A 108 -9.95 18.08 -2.86
C TRP A 108 -11.19 17.22 -2.94
N THR A 109 -11.19 16.30 -3.87
CA THR A 109 -12.24 15.30 -3.99
C THR A 109 -11.66 13.91 -3.94
N LEU A 110 -12.37 13.04 -3.26
CA LEU A 110 -12.10 11.62 -3.17
C LEU A 110 -13.23 10.87 -3.86
N THR A 111 -12.92 10.16 -4.94
CA THR A 111 -13.90 9.31 -5.61
C THR A 111 -13.67 7.86 -5.18
N LEU A 112 -14.73 7.25 -4.63
CA LEU A 112 -14.75 5.86 -4.20
C LEU A 112 -15.96 5.16 -4.82
N ALA A 113 -15.73 4.09 -5.57
CA ALA A 113 -16.79 3.31 -6.24
C ALA A 113 -17.78 4.19 -7.04
N GLY A 114 -17.29 5.25 -7.67
CA GLY A 114 -18.12 6.18 -8.46
C GLY A 114 -18.83 7.27 -7.66
N THR A 115 -18.70 7.26 -6.33
CA THR A 115 -19.23 8.34 -5.46
C THR A 115 -18.11 9.32 -5.15
N GLU A 116 -18.38 10.61 -5.35
CA GLU A 116 -17.45 11.69 -5.09
C GLU A 116 -17.74 12.32 -3.74
N HIS A 117 -16.67 12.51 -2.94
CA HIS A 117 -16.70 13.12 -1.61
C HIS A 117 -15.78 14.33 -1.59
N GLU A 118 -16.22 15.41 -1.00
CA GLU A 118 -15.37 16.57 -0.75
C GLU A 118 -14.54 16.33 0.52
N PHE A 119 -13.22 16.52 0.45
CA PHE A 119 -12.40 16.39 1.65
C PHE A 119 -11.30 17.45 1.72
N ALA A 120 -10.99 17.81 2.97
CA ALA A 120 -9.87 18.67 3.32
C ALA A 120 -9.20 18.13 4.57
N TRP A 121 -7.91 18.39 4.74
CA TRP A 121 -7.18 17.89 5.91
C TRP A 121 -6.14 18.88 6.42
N GLU A 122 -5.79 18.71 7.68
CA GLU A 122 -4.61 19.29 8.30
C GLU A 122 -3.82 18.16 8.95
N SER A 123 -2.54 18.05 8.66
CA SER A 123 -1.67 17.04 9.23
C SER A 123 -0.54 17.63 10.05
N ARG A 124 -0.20 16.96 11.16
CA ARG A 124 1.01 17.19 11.93
C ARG A 124 1.82 15.89 11.96
N THR A 125 3.08 15.97 11.61
CA THR A 125 3.99 14.83 11.63
C THR A 125 4.58 14.67 13.01
N PHE A 126 4.59 13.45 13.52
CA PHE A 126 5.34 13.07 14.73
C PHE A 126 6.42 12.08 14.32
N ALA A 127 7.67 12.45 14.53
CA ALA A 127 8.77 11.51 14.39
C ALA A 127 8.79 10.57 15.60
N ASN A 128 8.49 9.30 15.40
CA ASN A 128 8.57 8.28 16.42
C ASN A 128 9.41 7.10 15.92
N ASN A 129 10.66 6.99 16.37
CA ASN A 129 11.57 5.86 16.12
C ASN A 129 11.64 5.39 14.64
N GLY A 130 11.66 6.31 13.68
CA GLY A 130 11.75 5.96 12.25
C GLY A 130 10.43 5.55 11.60
N GLN A 131 9.30 5.66 12.29
CA GLN A 131 7.97 5.45 11.74
C GLN A 131 7.30 6.78 11.39
N ASP A 132 6.71 6.86 10.22
CA ASP A 132 5.92 8.01 9.81
C ASP A 132 4.57 8.00 10.55
N SER A 133 4.39 8.96 11.44
CA SER A 133 3.15 9.11 12.21
C SER A 133 2.54 10.48 11.93
N TYR A 134 1.24 10.49 11.63
CA TYR A 134 0.49 11.71 11.32
C TYR A 134 -0.72 11.83 12.25
N GLU A 135 -0.88 12.97 12.86
CA GLU A 135 -2.16 13.39 13.45
C GLU A 135 -2.90 14.19 12.39
N ILE A 136 -4.07 13.72 12.00
CA ILE A 136 -4.84 14.27 10.89
C ILE A 136 -6.18 14.78 11.43
N LYS A 137 -6.45 16.05 11.17
CA LYS A 137 -7.81 16.60 11.21
C LYS A 137 -8.38 16.49 9.80
N LEU A 138 -9.47 15.79 9.65
CA LEU A 138 -10.14 15.52 8.39
C LEU A 138 -11.52 16.17 8.39
N GLU A 139 -11.79 16.94 7.37
CA GLU A 139 -13.15 17.38 6.99
C GLU A 139 -13.59 16.55 5.79
N LEU A 140 -14.63 15.77 5.95
CA LEU A 140 -15.21 14.93 4.91
C LEU A 140 -16.69 15.27 4.78
N ASP A 141 -17.11 15.77 3.63
CA ASP A 141 -18.49 16.19 3.35
C ASP A 141 -19.03 17.16 4.41
N GLY A 142 -18.19 18.10 4.88
CA GLY A 142 -18.50 19.08 5.91
C GLY A 142 -18.44 18.55 7.37
N MET A 143 -18.12 17.26 7.58
CA MET A 143 -17.98 16.71 8.92
C MET A 143 -16.49 16.66 9.34
N LEU A 144 -16.19 17.36 10.44
CA LEU A 144 -14.85 17.37 11.04
C LEU A 144 -14.63 16.15 11.93
N SER A 145 -13.47 15.55 11.78
CA SER A 145 -13.01 14.45 12.63
C SER A 145 -11.49 14.52 12.82
N GLN A 146 -10.99 13.84 13.85
CA GLN A 146 -9.57 13.76 14.17
C GLN A 146 -9.16 12.32 14.35
N GLY A 147 -7.99 11.95 13.78
CA GLY A 147 -7.42 10.63 13.91
C GLY A 147 -5.90 10.67 13.86
N LYS A 148 -5.30 9.55 14.27
CA LYS A 148 -3.87 9.32 14.17
C LYS A 148 -3.60 8.19 13.19
N VAL A 149 -2.70 8.43 12.24
CA VAL A 149 -2.27 7.44 11.24
C VAL A 149 -0.81 7.11 11.50
N VAL A 150 -0.48 5.83 11.54
CA VAL A 150 0.88 5.31 11.66
C VAL A 150 1.16 4.45 10.45
N LEU A 151 2.22 4.77 9.71
CA LEU A 151 2.67 4.03 8.53
C LEU A 151 3.87 3.17 8.92
N THR A 152 3.81 1.86 8.62
CA THR A 152 4.89 0.92 8.88
C THR A 152 5.09 0.04 7.65
N GLY A 153 6.02 0.43 6.77
CA GLY A 153 6.12 -0.18 5.45
C GLY A 153 4.82 0.04 4.66
N GLU A 154 4.19 -1.04 4.23
CA GLU A 154 2.90 -1.01 3.53
C GLU A 154 1.70 -0.98 4.48
N GLU A 155 1.89 -1.23 5.77
CA GLU A 155 0.80 -1.27 6.73
C GLU A 155 0.44 0.11 7.26
N ILE A 156 -0.85 0.36 7.37
CA ILE A 156 -1.44 1.58 7.90
C ILE A 156 -2.29 1.24 9.10
N TYR A 157 -1.96 1.85 10.21
CA TYR A 157 -2.75 1.77 11.44
C TYR A 157 -3.44 3.10 11.67
N LEU A 158 -4.75 3.10 11.57
CA LEU A 158 -5.60 4.26 11.81
C LEU A 158 -6.24 4.15 13.19
N TYR A 159 -6.10 5.19 13.99
CA TYR A 159 -6.72 5.34 15.32
C TYR A 159 -7.66 6.53 15.29
N THR A 160 -8.94 6.28 15.47
CA THR A 160 -10.00 7.30 15.56
C THR A 160 -10.83 7.11 16.82
N GLN A 161 -11.81 7.99 17.06
CA GLN A 161 -12.78 7.81 18.14
C GLN A 161 -13.64 6.55 17.93
N ASP A 162 -13.83 6.12 16.68
CA ASP A 162 -14.64 4.94 16.33
C ASP A 162 -13.86 3.62 16.56
N GLY A 163 -12.56 3.70 16.79
CA GLY A 163 -11.70 2.57 17.08
C GLY A 163 -10.40 2.55 16.26
N GLN A 164 -9.85 1.35 16.09
CA GLN A 164 -8.64 1.09 15.31
C GLN A 164 -9.02 0.36 14.02
N THR A 165 -8.48 0.81 12.90
CA THR A 165 -8.58 0.14 11.60
C THR A 165 -7.16 -0.15 11.10
N ARG A 166 -6.93 -1.36 10.60
CA ARG A 166 -5.70 -1.76 9.92
C ARG A 166 -6.00 -1.83 8.43
N LEU A 167 -5.16 -1.22 7.63
CA LEU A 167 -5.23 -1.18 6.17
C LEU A 167 -3.84 -1.42 5.60
N ARG A 168 -3.77 -1.77 4.33
CA ARG A 168 -2.52 -1.94 3.60
C ARG A 168 -2.51 -1.02 2.39
N LEU A 169 -1.37 -0.39 2.15
CA LEU A 169 -1.09 0.42 0.98
C LEU A 169 0.01 -0.29 0.19
N PRO A 170 -0.34 -1.15 -0.77
CA PRO A 170 0.66 -1.88 -1.55
C PRO A 170 1.52 -0.90 -2.35
N ASP A 171 2.84 -1.06 -2.26
CA ASP A 171 3.78 -0.33 -3.10
C ASP A 171 3.89 -1.05 -4.45
N THR A 172 3.09 -0.62 -5.41
CA THR A 172 3.06 -1.18 -6.76
C THR A 172 4.41 -1.06 -7.49
N LEU A 173 5.28 -0.13 -7.09
CA LEU A 173 6.61 0.01 -7.68
C LEU A 173 7.62 -0.94 -7.04
N ALA A 174 7.53 -1.21 -5.74
CA ALA A 174 8.35 -2.21 -5.07
C ALA A 174 8.04 -3.62 -5.62
N HIS A 175 6.77 -3.90 -5.89
CA HIS A 175 6.33 -5.17 -6.45
C HIS A 175 6.44 -5.26 -7.97
N ALA A 176 6.61 -4.15 -8.70
CA ALA A 176 6.87 -4.18 -10.15
C ALA A 176 8.23 -4.80 -10.52
N GLY A 177 9.15 -4.94 -9.55
CA GLY A 177 10.38 -5.70 -9.70
C GLY A 177 10.28 -7.17 -9.26
N GLU A 178 9.23 -7.50 -8.50
CA GLU A 178 8.86 -8.86 -8.11
C GLU A 178 7.72 -9.37 -9.01
N GLY A 179 7.88 -9.12 -10.35
CA GLY A 179 6.87 -9.49 -11.32
C GLY A 179 6.45 -10.94 -11.20
N ASP A 180 5.17 -11.13 -10.93
CA ASP A 180 4.39 -12.36 -11.10
C ASP A 180 5.04 -13.69 -10.66
N ASP A 181 5.55 -13.76 -9.42
CA ASP A 181 5.77 -15.05 -8.75
C ASP A 181 4.52 -15.52 -7.99
N VAL A 182 3.36 -15.43 -8.63
CA VAL A 182 2.17 -16.15 -8.18
C VAL A 182 2.23 -17.56 -8.77
N GLY A 183 2.92 -18.44 -8.04
CA GLY A 183 2.62 -19.87 -8.12
C GLY A 183 2.99 -20.59 -9.41
N GLY A 184 4.26 -20.58 -9.77
CA GLY A 184 4.74 -21.48 -10.80
C GLY A 184 6.05 -20.97 -11.39
N GLY A 185 7.17 -21.38 -10.82
CA GLY A 185 8.54 -21.00 -11.13
C GLY A 185 8.97 -20.94 -12.62
N GLY A 186 8.28 -20.16 -13.41
CA GLY A 186 8.68 -19.84 -14.78
C GLY A 186 9.58 -18.61 -14.77
N LEU A 187 10.87 -18.83 -14.99
CA LEU A 187 11.82 -17.75 -15.28
C LEU A 187 11.59 -17.28 -16.70
N THR A 188 11.35 -15.99 -16.87
CA THR A 188 11.10 -15.37 -18.17
C THR A 188 12.31 -14.58 -18.65
N ALA A 189 12.44 -14.40 -19.96
CA ALA A 189 13.50 -13.59 -20.54
C ALA A 189 13.18 -12.09 -20.38
N PRO A 190 14.11 -11.28 -19.85
CA PRO A 190 13.88 -9.84 -19.64
C PRO A 190 13.82 -9.02 -20.93
N MET A 191 14.24 -9.61 -22.04
CA MET A 191 14.23 -8.99 -23.37
C MET A 191 14.37 -10.06 -24.46
N PRO A 192 13.98 -9.78 -25.70
CA PRO A 192 14.18 -10.72 -26.81
C PRO A 192 15.66 -11.00 -27.06
N GLY A 193 16.01 -12.27 -27.17
CA GLY A 193 17.40 -12.67 -27.32
C GLY A 193 17.56 -14.12 -27.79
N LYS A 194 18.80 -14.62 -27.77
CA LYS A 194 19.15 -15.97 -28.16
C LYS A 194 19.83 -16.69 -26.99
N VAL A 195 19.40 -17.92 -26.69
CA VAL A 195 20.03 -18.74 -25.65
C VAL A 195 21.42 -19.20 -26.14
N ILE A 196 22.48 -18.83 -25.39
CA ILE A 196 23.87 -19.22 -25.69
C ILE A 196 24.23 -20.48 -24.95
N ASN A 197 23.89 -20.57 -23.68
CA ASN A 197 24.29 -21.68 -22.82
C ASN A 197 23.24 -21.97 -21.75
N ILE A 198 23.10 -23.25 -21.39
CA ILE A 198 22.25 -23.71 -20.30
C ILE A 198 23.14 -24.45 -19.32
N LEU A 199 23.18 -23.97 -18.07
CA LEU A 199 24.10 -24.43 -17.03
C LEU A 199 23.47 -25.45 -16.07
N VAL A 200 22.17 -25.65 -16.16
CA VAL A 200 21.40 -26.57 -15.29
C VAL A 200 20.67 -27.61 -16.11
N LYS A 201 20.27 -28.70 -15.45
CA LYS A 201 19.47 -29.79 -16.02
C LYS A 201 18.16 -29.92 -15.27
N VAL A 202 17.21 -30.60 -15.89
CA VAL A 202 15.97 -31.01 -15.22
C VAL A 202 16.34 -31.87 -14.02
N ASP A 203 15.66 -31.65 -12.89
CA ASP A 203 15.87 -32.21 -11.56
C ASP A 203 17.09 -31.68 -10.77
N ASP A 204 17.88 -30.75 -11.32
CA ASP A 204 18.93 -30.08 -10.55
C ASP A 204 18.38 -29.21 -9.44
N LYS A 205 19.03 -29.29 -8.27
CA LYS A 205 18.73 -28.39 -7.14
C LYS A 205 19.53 -27.11 -7.29
N VAL A 206 18.86 -25.97 -7.20
CA VAL A 206 19.45 -24.63 -7.34
C VAL A 206 19.22 -23.80 -6.09
N GLU A 207 20.13 -22.88 -5.80
CA GLU A 207 20.05 -21.90 -4.73
C GLU A 207 19.78 -20.50 -5.30
N PRO A 208 19.26 -19.56 -4.50
CA PRO A 208 19.05 -18.18 -4.95
C PRO A 208 20.37 -17.57 -5.45
N GLY A 209 20.38 -17.05 -6.68
CA GLY A 209 21.56 -16.46 -7.32
C GLY A 209 22.34 -17.40 -8.23
N ASP A 210 22.03 -18.71 -8.28
CA ASP A 210 22.67 -19.62 -9.21
C ASP A 210 22.32 -19.26 -10.65
N VAL A 211 23.32 -19.28 -11.53
CA VAL A 211 23.12 -18.99 -12.95
C VAL A 211 22.54 -20.23 -13.65
N LEU A 212 21.33 -20.06 -14.20
CA LEU A 212 20.59 -21.15 -14.86
C LEU A 212 20.88 -21.23 -16.34
N LEU A 213 20.87 -20.10 -17.02
CA LEU A 213 21.18 -20.01 -18.44
C LEU A 213 21.80 -18.65 -18.79
N VAL A 214 22.48 -18.58 -19.93
CA VAL A 214 23.05 -17.36 -20.50
C VAL A 214 22.40 -17.12 -21.85
N MET A 215 21.90 -15.91 -22.06
CA MET A 215 21.34 -15.46 -23.33
C MET A 215 22.09 -14.25 -23.88
N GLU A 216 22.11 -14.09 -25.18
CA GLU A 216 22.62 -12.91 -25.88
C GLU A 216 21.47 -12.05 -26.35
N ALA A 217 21.46 -10.79 -25.94
CA ALA A 217 20.56 -9.80 -26.45
C ALA A 217 21.31 -8.50 -26.72
N MET A 218 21.08 -7.88 -27.87
CA MET A 218 21.73 -6.60 -28.26
C MET A 218 23.29 -6.68 -28.23
N LYS A 219 23.89 -7.82 -28.53
CA LYS A 219 25.35 -8.10 -28.48
C LYS A 219 25.93 -8.05 -27.06
N MET A 220 25.12 -8.27 -26.07
CA MET A 220 25.55 -8.40 -24.67
C MET A 220 25.04 -9.74 -24.11
N GLU A 221 25.85 -10.34 -23.25
CA GLU A 221 25.48 -11.58 -22.56
C GLU A 221 24.71 -11.22 -21.27
N HIS A 222 23.55 -11.84 -21.08
CA HIS A 222 22.73 -11.73 -19.90
C HIS A 222 22.60 -13.09 -19.23
N SER A 223 22.97 -13.17 -17.96
CA SER A 223 22.82 -14.37 -17.16
C SER A 223 21.45 -14.33 -16.46
N ILE A 224 20.65 -15.37 -16.62
CA ILE A 224 19.40 -15.58 -15.92
C ILE A 224 19.71 -16.42 -14.69
N THR A 225 19.40 -15.89 -13.51
CA THR A 225 19.69 -16.50 -12.22
C THR A 225 18.42 -16.95 -11.51
N ALA A 226 18.54 -17.94 -10.64
CA ALA A 226 17.45 -18.39 -9.78
C ALA A 226 17.08 -17.30 -8.77
N ALA A 227 15.82 -16.87 -8.73
CA ALA A 227 15.32 -15.92 -7.73
C ALA A 227 15.14 -16.58 -6.35
N THR A 228 14.77 -17.86 -6.33
CA THR A 228 14.53 -18.67 -5.12
C THR A 228 15.19 -20.01 -5.23
N GLY A 229 15.46 -20.64 -4.08
CA GLY A 229 15.96 -22.03 -4.04
C GLY A 229 14.87 -23.02 -4.42
N GLY A 230 15.21 -23.99 -5.26
CA GLY A 230 14.24 -24.98 -5.72
C GLY A 230 14.85 -26.12 -6.53
N ILE A 231 14.01 -26.81 -7.28
CA ILE A 231 14.41 -27.88 -8.20
C ILE A 231 13.93 -27.48 -9.60
N VAL A 232 14.82 -27.59 -10.58
CA VAL A 232 14.49 -27.32 -11.99
C VAL A 232 13.54 -28.39 -12.50
N LYS A 233 12.29 -28.03 -12.75
CA LYS A 233 11.25 -28.95 -13.17
C LYS A 233 11.28 -29.19 -14.69
N GLU A 234 11.48 -28.13 -15.44
CA GLU A 234 11.39 -28.18 -16.89
C GLU A 234 12.25 -27.07 -17.55
N ILE A 235 12.78 -27.33 -18.73
CA ILE A 235 13.53 -26.38 -19.55
C ILE A 235 12.88 -26.36 -20.93
N PHE A 236 12.30 -25.22 -21.30
CA PHE A 236 11.49 -25.09 -22.52
C PHE A 236 12.29 -24.75 -23.76
N PHE A 237 13.52 -24.28 -23.59
CA PHE A 237 14.36 -23.81 -24.70
C PHE A 237 15.69 -24.55 -24.76
N ALA A 238 16.25 -24.71 -25.95
CA ALA A 238 17.56 -25.28 -26.18
C ALA A 238 18.59 -24.19 -26.49
N VAL A 239 19.87 -24.56 -26.39
CA VAL A 239 20.98 -23.70 -26.84
C VAL A 239 20.82 -23.39 -28.32
N GLY A 240 20.77 -22.12 -28.65
CA GLY A 240 20.59 -21.63 -30.02
C GLY A 240 19.17 -21.13 -30.32
N ASP A 241 18.19 -21.37 -29.46
CA ASP A 241 16.81 -20.89 -29.63
C ASP A 241 16.71 -19.40 -29.43
N GLN A 242 15.76 -18.80 -30.16
CA GLN A 242 15.34 -17.40 -29.91
C GLN A 242 14.20 -17.38 -28.90
N VAL A 243 14.33 -16.48 -27.93
CA VAL A 243 13.30 -16.21 -26.89
C VAL A 243 12.76 -14.81 -27.05
N ALA A 244 11.46 -14.68 -26.85
CA ALA A 244 10.80 -13.38 -26.75
C ALA A 244 10.86 -12.89 -25.30
N GLU A 245 10.51 -11.63 -25.06
CA GLU A 245 10.30 -11.08 -23.74
C GLU A 245 9.02 -11.67 -23.13
N GLY A 246 9.07 -12.13 -21.87
CA GLY A 246 7.92 -12.62 -21.11
C GLY A 246 7.87 -14.12 -20.94
#